data_96f382e529436e3eb87785e57be078ab
#
_entry.id   96f382e529436e3eb87785e57be078ab
#
_cell.length_a   1.000
_cell.length_b   1.000
_cell.length_c   1.000
_cell.angle_alpha   90.00
_cell.angle_beta   90.00
_cell.angle_gamma   90.00
#
_symmetry.space_group_name_H-M   'P 1'
#
loop_
_entity.id
_entity.type
_entity.pdbx_description
1 polymer ?
#
loop_
_entity_poly.entity_id
_entity_poly.type
_entity_poly.pdbx_seq_one_letter_code
_entity_poly.pdbx_strand_id
1 'polypeptide(L)'
;MFQVRYFLFSYLFTILIICSPSFAEVIKTKEEERANYVITNMQNDYIICYIFYKIGAESIRRSDGETDIVKGIEESADVSLKFAYETGELMGMKSEIMSTKVQLEMKKQSEYMQNDYNNAPKLLKKYGLLCKNLIQDKKERIDFWEKKALTKFK
;
A
#
# COMPACT_ATOMS: atom_id res chain seq x y z
N MET A 1 -70.33 22.71 -21.59
CA MET A 1 -69.94 21.35 -21.10
C MET A 1 -68.57 20.98 -21.63
N PHE A 2 -67.56 21.86 -21.37
CA PHE A 2 -66.22 21.68 -21.95
C PHE A 2 -65.14 22.32 -21.07
N GLN A 3 -65.14 22.12 -19.78
CA GLN A 3 -64.13 22.74 -18.91
C GLN A 3 -63.54 21.81 -17.83
N VAL A 4 -63.82 20.52 -17.85
CA VAL A 4 -63.30 19.59 -16.76
C VAL A 4 -62.13 18.71 -17.17
N ARG A 5 -61.70 18.77 -18.45
CA ARG A 5 -60.69 17.82 -18.97
C ARG A 5 -59.22 18.28 -18.86
N TYR A 6 -58.96 19.51 -18.47
CA TYR A 6 -57.56 20.04 -18.41
C TYR A 6 -56.94 20.01 -17.03
N PHE A 7 -57.69 19.76 -15.97
CA PHE A 7 -57.13 19.75 -14.61
C PHE A 7 -56.51 18.40 -14.19
N LEU A 8 -56.84 17.32 -14.86
CA LEU A 8 -56.30 15.98 -14.50
C LEU A 8 -54.93 15.65 -15.14
N PHE A 9 -54.54 16.37 -16.19
CA PHE A 9 -53.26 16.15 -16.84
C PHE A 9 -52.11 16.92 -16.20
N SER A 10 -52.37 17.97 -15.44
CA SER A 10 -51.34 18.76 -14.78
C SER A 10 -50.82 18.14 -13.48
N TYR A 11 -51.62 17.26 -12.85
CA TYR A 11 -51.20 16.61 -11.58
C TYR A 11 -50.36 15.33 -11.75
N LEU A 12 -50.36 14.75 -12.97
CA LEU A 12 -49.57 13.55 -13.25
C LEU A 12 -48.11 13.86 -13.63
N PHE A 13 -47.80 15.12 -13.97
CA PHE A 13 -46.46 15.52 -14.40
C PHE A 13 -45.55 16.00 -13.25
N THR A 14 -46.12 16.26 -12.07
CA THR A 14 -45.38 16.77 -10.90
C THR A 14 -44.85 15.67 -9.97
N ILE A 15 -45.19 14.40 -10.20
CA ILE A 15 -44.71 13.26 -9.33
C ILE A 15 -43.42 12.59 -9.88
N LEU A 16 -42.98 12.99 -11.09
CA LEU A 16 -41.83 12.35 -11.76
C LEU A 16 -40.46 13.00 -11.50
N ILE A 17 -40.38 14.01 -10.63
CA ILE A 17 -39.11 14.76 -10.40
C ILE A 17 -38.49 14.49 -9.02
N ILE A 18 -38.99 13.54 -8.23
CA ILE A 18 -38.43 13.23 -6.91
C ILE A 18 -37.82 11.81 -6.88
N CYS A 19 -37.30 11.32 -7.99
CA CYS A 19 -36.35 10.26 -8.02
C CYS A 19 -34.99 10.84 -8.42
N SER A 20 -34.46 11.79 -7.64
CA SER A 20 -33.02 12.04 -7.62
C SER A 20 -32.40 10.72 -7.13
N PRO A 21 -31.50 10.10 -7.90
CA PRO A 21 -30.70 9.02 -7.32
C PRO A 21 -29.97 9.66 -6.13
N SER A 22 -30.37 9.31 -4.92
CA SER A 22 -29.51 9.47 -3.76
C SER A 22 -28.18 8.87 -4.17
N PHE A 23 -27.18 9.70 -4.37
CA PHE A 23 -25.80 9.25 -4.31
C PHE A 23 -25.68 8.62 -2.94
N ALA A 24 -25.86 7.30 -2.89
CA ALA A 24 -25.52 6.53 -1.73
C ALA A 24 -24.01 6.69 -1.61
N GLU A 25 -23.60 7.65 -0.82
CA GLU A 25 -22.25 7.79 -0.33
C GLU A 25 -21.94 6.43 0.28
N VAL A 26 -21.06 5.66 -0.39
CA VAL A 26 -20.67 4.32 0.08
C VAL A 26 -19.94 4.56 1.39
N ILE A 27 -20.68 4.50 2.48
CA ILE A 27 -20.13 4.57 3.83
C ILE A 27 -19.28 3.33 3.97
N LYS A 28 -17.97 3.49 3.88
CA LYS A 28 -17.01 2.42 4.18
C LYS A 28 -17.32 1.85 5.55
N THR A 29 -17.52 0.54 5.62
CA THR A 29 -17.68 -0.13 6.91
C THR A 29 -16.38 -0.06 7.71
N LYS A 30 -16.47 -0.16 9.04
CA LYS A 30 -15.27 -0.21 9.88
C LYS A 30 -14.33 -1.36 9.50
N GLU A 31 -14.87 -2.47 9.02
CA GLU A 31 -14.11 -3.60 8.53
C GLU A 31 -13.29 -3.25 7.28
N GLU A 32 -13.87 -2.52 6.34
CA GLU A 32 -13.16 -2.06 5.14
C GLU A 32 -12.02 -1.09 5.48
N GLU A 33 -12.27 -0.18 6.43
CA GLU A 33 -11.24 0.75 6.91
C GLU A 33 -10.08 0.01 7.57
N ARG A 34 -10.38 -1.01 8.40
CA ARG A 34 -9.38 -1.89 9.02
C ARG A 34 -8.59 -2.67 7.99
N ALA A 35 -9.28 -3.31 7.03
CA ALA A 35 -8.63 -4.07 5.96
C ALA A 35 -7.72 -3.18 5.11
N ASN A 36 -8.20 -2.01 4.68
CA ASN A 36 -7.41 -1.04 3.93
C ASN A 36 -6.18 -0.55 4.71
N TYR A 37 -6.32 -0.35 6.02
CA TYR A 37 -5.20 0.02 6.88
C TYR A 37 -4.14 -1.08 6.92
N VAL A 38 -4.54 -2.34 7.10
CA VAL A 38 -3.60 -3.48 7.10
C VAL A 38 -2.88 -3.59 5.76
N ILE A 39 -3.62 -3.63 4.65
CA ILE A 39 -3.06 -3.77 3.30
C ILE A 39 -2.10 -2.62 2.98
N THR A 40 -2.46 -1.38 3.31
CA THR A 40 -1.61 -0.19 3.08
C THR A 40 -0.29 -0.30 3.85
N ASN A 41 -0.33 -0.75 5.10
CA ASN A 41 0.87 -0.87 5.90
C ASN A 41 1.74 -2.05 5.47
N MET A 42 1.14 -3.18 5.09
CA MET A 42 1.85 -4.31 4.50
C MET A 42 2.57 -3.91 3.21
N GLN A 43 1.89 -3.16 2.32
CA GLN A 43 2.51 -2.61 1.11
C GLN A 43 3.73 -1.75 1.43
N ASN A 44 3.61 -0.85 2.41
CA ASN A 44 4.71 0.02 2.82
C ASN A 44 5.88 -0.79 3.39
N ASP A 45 5.60 -1.82 4.18
CA ASP A 45 6.64 -2.71 4.71
C ASP A 45 7.38 -3.44 3.58
N TYR A 46 6.68 -3.92 2.55
CA TYR A 46 7.31 -4.54 1.39
C TYR A 46 8.17 -3.57 0.58
N ILE A 47 7.73 -2.33 0.39
CA ILE A 47 8.53 -1.28 -0.27
C ILE A 47 9.80 -0.98 0.54
N ILE A 48 9.67 -0.85 1.86
CA ILE A 48 10.80 -0.64 2.76
C ILE A 48 11.82 -1.78 2.60
N CYS A 49 11.35 -3.03 2.59
CA CYS A 49 12.23 -4.19 2.49
C CYS A 49 12.85 -4.34 1.10
N TYR A 50 12.12 -4.04 0.03
CA TYR A 50 12.69 -3.97 -1.30
C TYR A 50 13.91 -3.04 -1.35
N ILE A 51 13.74 -1.81 -0.88
CA ILE A 51 14.82 -0.81 -0.89
C ILE A 51 15.97 -1.22 0.04
N PHE A 52 15.65 -1.72 1.24
CA PHE A 52 16.66 -2.24 2.18
C PHE A 52 17.54 -3.32 1.53
N TYR A 53 16.94 -4.30 0.85
CA TYR A 53 17.67 -5.36 0.18
C TYR A 53 18.47 -4.84 -1.02
N LYS A 54 17.92 -3.93 -1.84
CA LYS A 54 18.67 -3.34 -2.96
C LYS A 54 19.90 -2.57 -2.50
N ILE A 55 19.78 -1.78 -1.44
CA ILE A 55 20.92 -1.06 -0.86
C ILE A 55 21.93 -2.04 -0.23
N GLY A 56 21.44 -3.07 0.46
CA GLY A 56 22.31 -4.09 1.05
C GLY A 56 23.11 -4.85 0.00
N ALA A 57 22.46 -5.30 -1.07
CA ALA A 57 23.14 -5.96 -2.20
C ALA A 57 24.20 -5.06 -2.83
N GLU A 58 23.87 -3.81 -3.09
CA GLU A 58 24.82 -2.85 -3.68
C GLU A 58 25.99 -2.54 -2.73
N SER A 59 25.74 -2.44 -1.43
CA SER A 59 26.82 -2.23 -0.45
C SER A 59 27.82 -3.39 -0.46
N ILE A 60 27.36 -4.64 -0.47
CA ILE A 60 28.23 -5.83 -0.52
C ILE A 60 28.94 -5.92 -1.88
N ARG A 61 28.21 -5.65 -2.98
CA ARG A 61 28.82 -5.67 -4.33
C ARG A 61 29.99 -4.71 -4.46
N ARG A 62 29.92 -3.55 -3.81
CA ARG A 62 31.02 -2.56 -3.82
C ARG A 62 32.26 -3.02 -3.03
N SER A 63 32.09 -3.80 -1.98
CA SER A 63 33.20 -4.31 -1.18
C SER A 63 33.76 -5.63 -1.70
N ASP A 64 32.90 -6.58 -2.04
CA ASP A 64 33.26 -7.98 -2.27
C ASP A 64 33.01 -8.45 -3.72
N GLY A 65 32.43 -7.58 -4.55
CA GLY A 65 32.02 -7.90 -5.92
C GLY A 65 30.70 -8.70 -5.98
N GLU A 66 30.46 -9.33 -7.12
CA GLU A 66 29.28 -10.16 -7.33
C GLU A 66 29.47 -11.52 -6.65
N THR A 67 28.62 -11.81 -5.67
CA THR A 67 28.66 -13.04 -4.87
C THR A 67 27.32 -13.73 -4.83
N ASP A 68 27.25 -14.99 -4.40
CA ASP A 68 25.97 -15.69 -4.20
C ASP A 68 25.13 -15.04 -3.07
N ILE A 69 25.80 -14.38 -2.12
CA ILE A 69 25.11 -13.58 -1.08
C ILE A 69 24.38 -12.40 -1.73
N VAL A 70 25.03 -11.68 -2.63
CA VAL A 70 24.42 -10.56 -3.37
C VAL A 70 23.20 -11.04 -4.13
N LYS A 71 23.29 -12.15 -4.87
CA LYS A 71 22.16 -12.74 -5.61
C LYS A 71 21.00 -13.10 -4.69
N GLY A 72 21.24 -13.77 -3.56
CA GLY A 72 20.20 -14.13 -2.60
C GLY A 72 19.50 -12.91 -1.97
N ILE A 73 20.24 -11.81 -1.77
CA ILE A 73 19.66 -10.55 -1.30
C ILE A 73 18.82 -9.91 -2.40
N GLU A 74 19.24 -9.95 -3.66
CA GLU A 74 18.47 -9.42 -4.79
C GLU A 74 17.19 -10.23 -5.02
N GLU A 75 17.22 -11.55 -4.90
CA GLU A 75 16.03 -12.39 -4.93
C GLU A 75 15.02 -11.96 -3.84
N SER A 76 15.50 -11.66 -2.64
CA SER A 76 14.66 -11.15 -1.55
C SER A 76 14.09 -9.76 -1.86
N ALA A 77 14.85 -8.92 -2.56
CA ALA A 77 14.36 -7.63 -3.06
C ALA A 77 13.24 -7.83 -4.07
N ASP A 78 13.43 -8.71 -5.06
CA ASP A 78 12.44 -8.94 -6.12
C ASP A 78 11.14 -9.52 -5.56
N VAL A 79 11.23 -10.45 -4.60
CA VAL A 79 10.05 -10.97 -3.88
C VAL A 79 9.32 -9.84 -3.14
N SER A 80 10.05 -8.95 -2.47
CA SER A 80 9.46 -7.81 -1.77
C SER A 80 8.78 -6.86 -2.74
N LEU A 81 9.41 -6.54 -3.88
CA LEU A 81 8.82 -5.68 -4.90
C LEU A 81 7.54 -6.28 -5.47
N LYS A 82 7.55 -7.57 -5.80
CA LYS A 82 6.39 -8.29 -6.29
C LYS A 82 5.20 -8.15 -5.33
N PHE A 83 5.40 -8.46 -4.05
CA PHE A 83 4.33 -8.33 -3.05
C PHE A 83 3.88 -6.89 -2.83
N ALA A 84 4.79 -5.90 -2.94
CA ALA A 84 4.41 -4.49 -2.89
C ALA A 84 3.45 -4.12 -4.03
N TYR A 85 3.70 -4.60 -5.25
CA TYR A 85 2.82 -4.35 -6.40
C TYR A 85 1.50 -5.11 -6.26
N GLU A 86 1.52 -6.39 -5.93
CA GLU A 86 0.29 -7.19 -5.72
C GLU A 86 -0.63 -6.55 -4.67
N THR A 87 -0.07 -6.09 -3.54
CA THR A 87 -0.85 -5.37 -2.52
C THR A 87 -1.33 -4.00 -3.00
N GLY A 88 -0.57 -3.31 -3.84
CA GLY A 88 -0.98 -2.07 -4.48
C GLY A 88 -2.16 -2.26 -5.44
N GLU A 89 -2.13 -3.31 -6.24
CA GLU A 89 -3.22 -3.67 -7.15
C GLU A 89 -4.51 -3.99 -6.40
N LEU A 90 -4.44 -4.71 -5.27
CA LEU A 90 -5.61 -4.96 -4.41
C LEU A 90 -6.28 -3.67 -3.91
N MET A 91 -5.51 -2.58 -3.80
CA MET A 91 -6.03 -1.25 -3.44
C MET A 91 -6.42 -0.40 -4.67
N GLY A 92 -6.37 -0.95 -5.89
CA GLY A 92 -6.60 -0.20 -7.12
C GLY A 92 -5.54 0.88 -7.41
N MET A 93 -4.32 0.71 -6.88
CA MET A 93 -3.25 1.69 -7.03
C MET A 93 -2.61 1.58 -8.40
N LYS A 94 -2.48 2.72 -9.09
CA LYS A 94 -1.82 2.80 -10.39
C LYS A 94 -0.31 2.59 -10.28
N SER A 95 0.30 2.06 -11.33
CA SER A 95 1.74 1.77 -11.40
C SER A 95 2.62 3.01 -11.15
N GLU A 96 2.18 4.18 -11.62
CA GLU A 96 2.91 5.45 -11.42
C GLU A 96 2.97 5.85 -9.93
N ILE A 97 1.88 5.60 -9.19
CA ILE A 97 1.82 5.86 -7.75
C ILE A 97 2.76 4.89 -7.01
N MET A 98 2.77 3.61 -7.42
CA MET A 98 3.69 2.62 -6.87
C MET A 98 5.14 3.02 -7.09
N SER A 99 5.50 3.37 -8.33
CA SER A 99 6.85 3.85 -8.67
C SER A 99 7.26 5.04 -7.82
N THR A 100 6.36 6.01 -7.64
CA THR A 100 6.61 7.19 -6.80
C THR A 100 6.88 6.80 -5.34
N LYS A 101 6.10 5.87 -4.77
CA LYS A 101 6.34 5.37 -3.40
C LYS A 101 7.71 4.71 -3.26
N VAL A 102 8.09 3.89 -4.22
CA VAL A 102 9.41 3.22 -4.25
C VAL A 102 10.53 4.27 -4.29
N GLN A 103 10.42 5.28 -5.16
CA GLN A 103 11.42 6.36 -5.27
C GLN A 103 11.53 7.18 -3.97
N LEU A 104 10.40 7.50 -3.34
CA LEU A 104 10.39 8.24 -2.07
C LEU A 104 11.05 7.42 -0.95
N GLU A 105 10.79 6.13 -0.86
CA GLU A 105 11.43 5.29 0.16
C GLU A 105 12.92 5.09 -0.13
N MET A 106 13.33 4.95 -1.41
CA MET A 106 14.75 4.93 -1.80
C MET A 106 15.46 6.20 -1.31
N LYS A 107 14.91 7.37 -1.62
CA LYS A 107 15.44 8.65 -1.16
C LYS A 107 15.59 8.68 0.36
N LYS A 108 14.54 8.32 1.08
CA LYS A 108 14.52 8.31 2.55
C LYS A 108 15.58 7.40 3.17
N GLN A 109 15.77 6.19 2.63
CA GLN A 109 16.78 5.28 3.14
C GLN A 109 18.20 5.75 2.77
N SER A 110 18.38 6.31 1.57
CA SER A 110 19.66 6.92 1.16
C SER A 110 20.04 8.09 2.06
N GLU A 111 19.09 9.00 2.34
CA GLU A 111 19.31 10.12 3.26
C GLU A 111 19.64 9.63 4.69
N TYR A 112 18.97 8.59 5.16
CA TYR A 112 19.25 7.99 6.47
C TYR A 112 20.67 7.43 6.56
N MET A 113 21.22 6.92 5.45
CA MET A 113 22.63 6.52 5.32
C MET A 113 23.57 7.69 5.02
N GLN A 114 23.07 8.93 4.92
CA GLN A 114 23.87 10.08 4.50
C GLN A 114 24.47 9.91 3.08
N ASN A 115 23.77 9.17 2.21
CA ASN A 115 24.20 8.82 0.85
C ASN A 115 25.55 8.08 0.78
N ASP A 116 25.94 7.41 1.86
CA ASP A 116 27.19 6.64 1.95
C ASP A 116 26.90 5.17 2.24
N TYR A 117 27.29 4.28 1.33
CA TYR A 117 27.09 2.83 1.46
C TYR A 117 27.84 2.22 2.65
N ASN A 118 28.91 2.83 3.14
CA ASN A 118 29.57 2.42 4.39
C ASN A 118 28.63 2.50 5.61
N ASN A 119 27.56 3.27 5.50
CA ASN A 119 26.50 3.37 6.51
C ASN A 119 25.37 2.35 6.36
N ALA A 120 25.41 1.42 5.37
CA ALA A 120 24.40 0.38 5.20
C ALA A 120 24.13 -0.46 6.48
N PRO A 121 25.09 -0.70 7.38
CA PRO A 121 24.81 -1.34 8.67
C PRO A 121 23.78 -0.63 9.53
N LYS A 122 23.57 0.69 9.36
CA LYS A 122 22.49 1.42 10.04
C LYS A 122 21.10 0.94 9.58
N LEU A 123 20.94 0.63 8.29
CA LEU A 123 19.70 0.06 7.76
C LEU A 123 19.49 -1.38 8.25
N LEU A 124 20.54 -2.19 8.30
CA LEU A 124 20.46 -3.54 8.83
C LEU A 124 19.93 -3.54 10.28
N LYS A 125 20.45 -2.66 11.11
CA LYS A 125 19.97 -2.49 12.48
C LYS A 125 18.51 -2.05 12.56
N LYS A 126 18.07 -1.21 11.60
CA LYS A 126 16.73 -0.63 11.61
C LYS A 126 15.67 -1.54 10.99
N TYR A 127 15.98 -2.20 9.89
CA TYR A 127 15.02 -2.91 9.06
C TYR A 127 15.29 -4.41 8.94
N GLY A 128 16.49 -4.88 9.28
CA GLY A 128 16.93 -6.26 9.03
C GLY A 128 15.98 -7.31 9.62
N LEU A 129 15.58 -7.15 10.89
CA LEU A 129 14.65 -8.10 11.53
C LEU A 129 13.25 -8.04 10.90
N LEU A 130 12.73 -6.84 10.64
CA LEU A 130 11.45 -6.65 9.97
C LEU A 130 11.43 -7.39 8.63
N CYS A 131 12.43 -7.12 7.79
CA CYS A 131 12.45 -7.64 6.43
C CYS A 131 12.73 -9.15 6.38
N LYS A 132 13.58 -9.66 7.27
CA LYS A 132 13.76 -11.10 7.43
C LYS A 132 12.43 -11.80 7.76
N ASN A 133 11.71 -11.31 8.79
CA ASN A 133 10.46 -11.92 9.23
C ASN A 133 9.38 -11.80 8.16
N LEU A 134 9.29 -10.66 7.46
CA LEU A 134 8.30 -10.44 6.41
C LEU A 134 8.42 -11.44 5.25
N ILE A 135 9.64 -11.84 4.89
CA ILE A 135 9.88 -12.85 3.84
C ILE A 135 9.65 -14.27 4.37
N GLN A 136 10.06 -14.55 5.60
CA GLN A 136 9.97 -15.90 6.18
C GLN A 136 8.58 -16.23 6.72
N ASP A 137 7.93 -15.29 7.41
CA ASP A 137 6.60 -15.44 8.00
C ASP A 137 5.82 -14.13 7.96
N LYS A 138 5.17 -13.88 6.83
CA LYS A 138 4.32 -12.70 6.67
C LYS A 138 3.13 -12.66 7.63
N LYS A 139 2.72 -13.82 8.20
CA LYS A 139 1.55 -13.88 9.07
C LYS A 139 1.75 -13.06 10.34
N GLU A 140 2.91 -13.17 10.99
CA GLU A 140 3.23 -12.38 12.19
C GLU A 140 3.05 -10.87 11.92
N ARG A 141 3.46 -10.41 10.72
CA ARG A 141 3.36 -9.01 10.35
C ARG A 141 1.93 -8.57 10.05
N ILE A 142 1.12 -9.43 9.45
CA ILE A 142 -0.31 -9.22 9.25
C ILE A 142 -1.00 -9.09 10.61
N ASP A 143 -0.80 -10.04 11.50
CA ASP A 143 -1.38 -10.05 12.86
C ASP A 143 -1.02 -8.77 13.64
N PHE A 144 0.20 -8.28 13.47
CA PHE A 144 0.64 -7.00 14.06
C PHE A 144 -0.20 -5.81 13.54
N TRP A 145 -0.40 -5.73 12.22
CA TRP A 145 -1.16 -4.63 11.63
C TRP A 145 -2.66 -4.74 11.91
N GLU A 146 -3.21 -5.95 11.97
CA GLU A 146 -4.61 -6.19 12.38
C GLU A 146 -4.85 -5.71 13.81
N LYS A 147 -3.96 -6.04 14.75
CA LYS A 147 -4.04 -5.55 16.12
C LYS A 147 -3.99 -4.03 16.21
N LYS A 148 -3.16 -3.39 15.38
CA LYS A 148 -3.09 -1.92 15.27
C LYS A 148 -4.38 -1.34 14.69
N ALA A 149 -4.94 -1.97 13.65
CA ALA A 149 -6.21 -1.57 13.06
C ALA A 149 -7.36 -1.63 14.07
N LEU A 150 -7.47 -2.72 14.83
CA LEU A 150 -8.47 -2.87 15.89
C LEU A 150 -8.39 -1.76 16.96
N THR A 151 -7.18 -1.29 17.25
CA THR A 151 -6.99 -0.20 18.22
C THR A 151 -7.34 1.15 17.63
N LYS A 152 -7.01 1.38 16.35
CA LYS A 152 -7.21 2.66 15.65
C LYS A 152 -8.67 2.93 15.31
N PHE A 153 -9.40 1.89 14.92
CA PHE A 153 -10.79 1.97 14.46
C PHE A 153 -11.76 1.33 15.46
N LYS A 154 -11.61 1.70 16.73
CA LYS A 154 -12.53 1.31 17.83
C LYS A 154 -13.93 1.89 17.66
#